data_56bde722f712fd2a8dd33c4e899efdb0
#
_entry.id   56bde722f712fd2a8dd33c4e899efdb0
#
_cell.length_a   1.000
_cell.length_b   1.000
_cell.length_c   1.000
_cell.angle_alpha   90.00
_cell.angle_beta   90.00
_cell.angle_gamma   90.00
#
_symmetry.space_group_name_H-M   'P 1'
#
loop_
_entity.id
_entity.type
_entity.pdbx_description
1 polymer ?
#
loop_
_entity_poly.entity_id
_entity_poly.type
_entity_poly.pdbx_seq_one_letter_code
_entity_poly.pdbx_strand_id
1 'polypeptide(L)'
;NIDMPEASPNSAAIASAKDVNPPSSGASDPASGPGLPAKRTARNKNLVYAVIALALTVVGLRYWLRAGWPSGADTRSEVESTLALDSFVVNLDGGGQRAYLHVGITLGVSRALPQKKEDVPVAALRDAVLSVLSSARPDQLLASDGKQKLKADLLPALQGRAPDLGIESIYFTEFLVQM
;
A
#
# COMPACT_ATOMS: atom_id res chain seq x y z
N ASN A 1 -6.39 58.21 -18.20
CA ASN A 1 -6.09 58.64 -19.55
C ASN A 1 -5.92 57.38 -20.40
N ILE A 2 -7.00 57.01 -21.09
CA ILE A 2 -7.25 57.37 -22.48
C ILE A 2 -6.29 56.54 -23.37
N ASP A 3 -6.64 55.70 -24.26
CA ASP A 3 -7.75 55.62 -25.18
C ASP A 3 -7.74 54.26 -25.91
N MET A 4 -8.84 53.70 -26.12
CA MET A 4 -9.17 52.88 -27.31
C MET A 4 -9.30 53.85 -28.51
N PRO A 5 -9.33 53.50 -29.78
CA PRO A 5 -10.33 52.60 -30.35
C PRO A 5 -9.84 51.74 -31.54
N GLU A 6 -10.62 50.72 -31.91
CA GLU A 6 -11.55 50.60 -33.06
C GLU A 6 -10.87 50.43 -34.44
N ALA A 7 -11.20 49.61 -35.35
CA ALA A 7 -12.41 49.13 -35.89
C ALA A 7 -12.13 48.08 -37.00
N SER A 8 -13.01 47.19 -37.17
CA SER A 8 -13.39 46.47 -38.41
C SER A 8 -13.69 47.46 -39.56
N PRO A 9 -14.00 47.13 -40.81
CA PRO A 9 -14.57 45.91 -41.34
C PRO A 9 -14.30 45.60 -42.84
N ASN A 10 -15.01 44.58 -43.29
CA ASN A 10 -15.64 44.50 -44.64
C ASN A 10 -14.79 43.90 -45.76
N SER A 11 -15.26 43.11 -46.59
CA SER A 11 -16.56 42.81 -47.14
C SER A 11 -16.35 42.19 -48.52
N ALA A 12 -17.12 41.21 -48.79
CA ALA A 12 -17.82 40.94 -50.03
C ALA A 12 -16.97 40.65 -51.30
N ALA A 13 -17.27 39.79 -52.10
CA ALA A 13 -18.47 39.18 -52.64
C ALA A 13 -18.18 38.64 -54.04
N ILE A 14 -18.93 37.71 -54.40
CA ILE A 14 -19.64 37.53 -55.70
C ILE A 14 -18.92 36.75 -56.79
N ALA A 15 -19.43 35.63 -57.06
CA ALA A 15 -20.36 35.11 -58.05
C ALA A 15 -19.74 34.48 -59.28
N SER A 16 -20.28 33.38 -59.58
CA SER A 16 -21.19 33.01 -60.62
C SER A 16 -20.65 32.13 -61.74
N ALA A 17 -21.22 30.98 -61.74
CA ALA A 17 -22.01 30.38 -62.77
C ALA A 17 -21.35 29.75 -64.00
N LYS A 18 -21.85 28.59 -64.25
CA LYS A 18 -22.55 28.09 -65.45
C LYS A 18 -21.87 26.99 -66.26
N ASP A 19 -22.53 25.93 -66.15
CA ASP A 19 -23.19 25.09 -67.19
C ASP A 19 -22.29 24.35 -68.18
N VAL A 20 -22.59 23.08 -68.30
CA VAL A 20 -23.17 22.39 -69.44
C VAL A 20 -22.78 20.89 -69.47
N ASN A 21 -23.82 20.08 -69.35
CA ASN A 21 -23.93 18.67 -69.61
C ASN A 21 -24.30 18.45 -71.13
N PRO A 22 -24.49 17.24 -71.63
CA PRO A 22 -23.78 15.98 -71.80
C PRO A 22 -23.59 15.69 -73.34
N PRO A 23 -23.63 14.50 -73.95
CA PRO A 23 -24.07 13.15 -73.63
C PRO A 23 -23.27 11.98 -74.26
N SER A 24 -23.70 10.77 -73.80
CA SER A 24 -23.97 9.54 -74.52
C SER A 24 -22.89 8.51 -74.85
N SER A 25 -23.26 7.33 -74.41
CA SER A 25 -23.48 6.04 -75.05
C SER A 25 -22.29 5.12 -75.29
N GLY A 26 -22.56 3.87 -74.90
CA GLY A 26 -21.96 2.69 -75.50
C GLY A 26 -21.72 1.55 -74.52
N ALA A 27 -22.74 0.79 -74.28
CA ALA A 27 -22.95 -0.66 -74.32
C ALA A 27 -21.71 -1.55 -74.36
N SER A 28 -21.62 -2.45 -73.40
CA SER A 28 -21.70 -3.93 -73.60
C SER A 28 -21.16 -4.66 -72.39
N ASP A 29 -22.02 -5.44 -71.74
CA ASP A 29 -21.72 -6.62 -70.95
C ASP A 29 -21.20 -7.74 -71.87
N PRO A 30 -20.76 -8.94 -71.33
CA PRO A 30 -20.83 -9.55 -70.00
C PRO A 30 -19.59 -10.41 -69.64
N ALA A 31 -19.57 -10.91 -68.43
CA ALA A 31 -19.33 -12.30 -68.06
C ALA A 31 -18.66 -12.47 -66.67
N SER A 32 -19.48 -12.96 -65.79
CA SER A 32 -19.30 -14.12 -64.92
C SER A 32 -17.94 -14.36 -64.23
N GLY A 33 -17.94 -14.23 -62.91
CA GLY A 33 -17.03 -14.94 -62.01
C GLY A 33 -17.39 -14.69 -60.57
N PRO A 34 -17.77 -15.70 -59.76
CA PRO A 34 -18.14 -15.49 -58.38
C PRO A 34 -16.88 -15.31 -57.53
N GLY A 35 -16.56 -14.07 -57.23
CA GLY A 35 -15.56 -13.73 -56.25
C GLY A 35 -16.10 -13.94 -54.83
N LEU A 36 -15.51 -14.87 -54.13
CA LEU A 36 -15.73 -15.15 -52.75
C LEU A 36 -15.65 -13.87 -51.88
N PRO A 37 -16.55 -13.66 -50.93
CA PRO A 37 -16.44 -12.51 -50.04
C PRO A 37 -15.26 -12.71 -49.13
N ALA A 38 -14.22 -11.91 -49.32
CA ALA A 38 -13.18 -11.74 -48.34
C ALA A 38 -13.84 -11.25 -47.04
N LYS A 39 -13.94 -12.15 -46.07
CA LYS A 39 -14.28 -11.77 -44.68
C LYS A 39 -13.23 -10.75 -44.19
N ARG A 40 -13.55 -9.48 -44.34
CA ARG A 40 -12.89 -8.43 -43.56
C ARG A 40 -13.24 -8.72 -42.12
N THR A 41 -12.32 -9.36 -41.40
CA THR A 41 -12.34 -9.48 -39.95
C THR A 41 -12.25 -8.06 -39.43
N ALA A 42 -13.41 -7.47 -39.14
CA ALA A 42 -13.46 -6.26 -38.34
C ALA A 42 -12.85 -6.63 -37.00
N ARG A 43 -11.59 -6.30 -36.87
CA ARG A 43 -10.81 -6.47 -35.64
C ARG A 43 -11.48 -5.58 -34.60
N ASN A 44 -12.39 -6.20 -33.84
CA ASN A 44 -13.12 -5.54 -32.75
C ASN A 44 -12.11 -4.99 -31.76
N LYS A 45 -11.77 -3.72 -31.91
CA LYS A 45 -10.87 -3.00 -30.98
C LYS A 45 -11.39 -3.11 -29.55
N ASN A 46 -12.72 -3.17 -29.39
CA ASN A 46 -13.37 -3.36 -28.09
C ASN A 46 -13.06 -4.73 -27.47
N LEU A 47 -12.92 -5.78 -28.30
CA LEU A 47 -12.55 -7.12 -27.81
C LEU A 47 -11.11 -7.15 -27.32
N VAL A 48 -10.20 -6.43 -27.99
CA VAL A 48 -8.80 -6.29 -27.56
C VAL A 48 -8.71 -5.53 -26.25
N TYR A 49 -9.46 -4.44 -26.10
CA TYR A 49 -9.51 -3.69 -24.83
C TYR A 49 -10.12 -4.52 -23.70
N ALA A 50 -11.15 -5.34 -23.98
CA ALA A 50 -11.74 -6.22 -22.98
C ALA A 50 -10.75 -7.30 -22.51
N VAL A 51 -9.95 -7.87 -23.41
CA VAL A 51 -8.92 -8.86 -23.06
C VAL A 51 -7.79 -8.22 -22.25
N ILE A 52 -7.36 -7.01 -22.62
CA ILE A 52 -6.33 -6.27 -21.88
C ILE A 52 -6.84 -5.92 -20.47
N ALA A 53 -8.08 -5.43 -20.37
CA ALA A 53 -8.69 -5.12 -19.06
C ALA A 53 -8.80 -6.37 -18.18
N LEU A 54 -9.22 -7.50 -18.75
CA LEU A 54 -9.30 -8.78 -18.03
C LEU A 54 -7.90 -9.25 -17.59
N ALA A 55 -6.89 -9.12 -18.44
CA ALA A 55 -5.51 -9.47 -18.08
C ALA A 55 -4.97 -8.60 -16.93
N LEU A 56 -5.23 -7.30 -16.98
CA LEU A 56 -4.83 -6.38 -15.92
C LEU A 56 -5.55 -6.65 -14.59
N THR A 57 -6.84 -7.01 -14.63
CA THR A 57 -7.57 -7.39 -13.41
C THR A 57 -7.05 -8.70 -12.82
N VAL A 58 -6.72 -9.69 -13.66
CA VAL A 58 -6.13 -10.95 -13.19
C VAL A 58 -4.73 -10.74 -12.63
N VAL A 59 -3.91 -9.90 -13.28
CA VAL A 59 -2.57 -9.56 -12.77
C VAL A 59 -2.67 -8.76 -11.48
N GLY A 60 -3.56 -7.78 -11.40
CA GLY A 60 -3.83 -7.00 -10.19
C GLY A 60 -4.33 -7.87 -9.05
N LEU A 61 -5.26 -8.79 -9.33
CA LEU A 61 -5.76 -9.76 -8.34
C LEU A 61 -4.67 -10.74 -7.89
N ARG A 62 -3.84 -11.21 -8.82
CA ARG A 62 -2.67 -12.06 -8.50
C ARG A 62 -1.63 -11.31 -7.68
N TYR A 63 -1.42 -10.05 -7.97
CA TYR A 63 -0.51 -9.20 -7.19
C TYR A 63 -1.09 -8.94 -5.79
N TRP A 64 -2.40 -8.68 -5.70
CA TRP A 64 -3.11 -8.48 -4.44
C TRP A 64 -3.17 -9.75 -3.58
N LEU A 65 -3.38 -10.91 -4.21
CA LEU A 65 -3.33 -12.23 -3.54
C LEU A 65 -1.91 -12.66 -3.17
N ARG A 66 -0.88 -12.18 -3.89
CA ARG A 66 0.54 -12.41 -3.55
C ARG A 66 1.10 -11.38 -2.58
N ALA A 67 0.61 -10.16 -2.65
CA ALA A 67 0.79 -9.17 -1.59
C ALA A 67 0.01 -9.57 -0.34
N GLY A 68 -0.24 -10.88 -0.17
CA GLY A 68 -0.98 -11.48 0.90
C GLY A 68 -1.02 -10.57 2.09
N TRP A 69 -2.24 -10.36 2.61
CA TRP A 69 -2.37 -9.92 3.97
C TRP A 69 -1.14 -10.43 4.70
N PRO A 70 -0.42 -9.61 5.45
CA PRO A 70 0.58 -10.16 6.35
C PRO A 70 -0.20 -11.06 7.31
N SER A 71 -0.49 -12.25 6.86
CA SER A 71 -0.72 -13.36 7.75
C SER A 71 0.51 -13.29 8.63
N GLY A 72 0.29 -13.05 9.93
CA GLY A 72 1.28 -13.41 10.91
C GLY A 72 1.64 -14.86 10.63
N ALA A 73 2.40 -15.06 9.55
CA ALA A 73 3.18 -16.25 9.40
C ALA A 73 3.99 -16.23 10.67
N ASP A 74 3.65 -17.13 11.57
CA ASP A 74 4.62 -17.73 12.45
C ASP A 74 5.81 -18.13 11.56
N THR A 75 6.58 -17.13 11.17
CA THR A 75 7.99 -17.35 11.03
C THR A 75 8.32 -17.77 12.45
N ARG A 76 8.34 -19.05 12.70
CA ARG A 76 9.09 -19.60 13.80
C ARG A 76 10.52 -19.14 13.53
N SER A 77 10.76 -17.90 13.88
CA SER A 77 12.07 -17.41 14.18
C SER A 77 12.55 -18.43 15.18
N GLU A 78 13.59 -19.10 14.83
CA GLU A 78 14.21 -20.10 15.71
C GLU A 78 14.77 -19.33 16.89
N VAL A 79 13.85 -19.04 17.85
CA VAL A 79 14.19 -18.35 19.09
C VAL A 79 15.10 -19.29 19.85
N GLU A 80 16.39 -19.00 19.77
CA GLU A 80 17.42 -19.81 20.44
C GLU A 80 17.39 -19.56 21.96
N SER A 81 17.06 -18.32 22.36
CA SER A 81 17.07 -17.91 23.76
C SER A 81 15.95 -16.90 24.04
N THR A 82 15.59 -16.78 25.31
CA THR A 82 14.64 -15.76 25.76
C THR A 82 15.28 -14.88 26.84
N LEU A 83 15.04 -13.57 26.73
CA LEU A 83 15.46 -12.58 27.72
C LEU A 83 14.22 -11.97 28.39
N ALA A 84 14.00 -12.30 29.65
CA ALA A 84 12.96 -11.65 30.43
C ALA A 84 13.43 -10.27 30.87
N LEU A 85 12.60 -9.26 30.62
CA LEU A 85 12.74 -7.94 31.24
C LEU A 85 11.80 -7.89 32.45
N ASP A 86 12.20 -7.14 33.48
CA ASP A 86 11.28 -6.93 34.62
C ASP A 86 10.03 -6.21 34.15
N SER A 87 8.93 -6.36 34.91
CA SER A 87 7.68 -5.68 34.58
C SER A 87 7.85 -4.14 34.62
N PHE A 88 7.02 -3.50 33.82
CA PHE A 88 6.95 -2.05 33.69
C PHE A 88 5.61 -1.56 34.22
N VAL A 89 5.64 -0.47 34.95
CA VAL A 89 4.45 0.31 35.32
C VAL A 89 4.63 1.71 34.76
N VAL A 90 3.79 2.08 33.81
CA VAL A 90 3.91 3.35 33.09
C VAL A 90 2.60 4.12 33.17
N ASN A 91 2.72 5.41 33.43
CA ASN A 91 1.60 6.33 33.33
C ASN A 91 1.32 6.63 31.85
N LEU A 92 0.09 6.41 31.40
CA LEU A 92 -0.33 6.67 30.03
C LEU A 92 -0.93 8.06 29.90
N ASP A 93 -0.72 8.69 28.75
CA ASP A 93 -1.37 9.97 28.45
C ASP A 93 -2.84 9.72 28.03
N GLY A 94 -3.74 9.85 28.99
CA GLY A 94 -5.17 9.63 28.86
C GLY A 94 -6.00 10.88 28.57
N GLY A 95 -5.37 12.03 28.23
CA GLY A 95 -6.13 13.24 27.91
C GLY A 95 -6.94 13.80 29.09
N GLY A 96 -6.43 13.66 30.31
CA GLY A 96 -7.06 14.16 31.55
C GLY A 96 -7.54 13.07 32.52
N GLN A 97 -7.56 11.82 32.11
CA GLN A 97 -7.76 10.66 32.99
C GLN A 97 -6.43 10.00 33.28
N ARG A 98 -6.24 9.61 34.54
CA ARG A 98 -5.05 8.86 34.93
C ARG A 98 -5.23 7.40 34.50
N ALA A 99 -4.38 6.96 33.60
CA ALA A 99 -4.35 5.57 33.17
C ALA A 99 -2.93 5.01 33.40
N TYR A 100 -2.86 3.77 33.81
CA TYR A 100 -1.60 3.07 34.07
C TYR A 100 -1.58 1.77 33.26
N LEU A 101 -0.44 1.51 32.65
CA LEU A 101 -0.15 0.23 32.03
C LEU A 101 0.82 -0.55 32.92
N HIS A 102 0.42 -1.76 33.31
CA HIS A 102 1.32 -2.75 33.88
C HIS A 102 1.58 -3.81 32.83
N VAL A 103 2.82 -4.00 32.42
CA VAL A 103 3.22 -4.93 31.38
C VAL A 103 4.49 -5.67 31.72
N GLY A 104 4.47 -6.99 31.61
CA GLY A 104 5.63 -7.86 31.64
C GLY A 104 6.07 -8.19 30.21
N ILE A 105 7.36 -8.12 29.94
CA ILE A 105 7.92 -8.33 28.59
C ILE A 105 9.04 -9.36 28.64
N THR A 106 8.97 -10.32 27.72
CA THR A 106 10.03 -11.27 27.42
C THR A 106 10.38 -11.16 25.94
N LEU A 107 11.66 -11.05 25.65
CA LEU A 107 12.20 -10.96 24.28
C LEU A 107 12.63 -12.34 23.82
N GLY A 108 12.24 -12.72 22.59
CA GLY A 108 12.79 -13.86 21.89
C GLY A 108 13.95 -13.40 21.02
N VAL A 109 15.11 -14.02 21.20
CA VAL A 109 16.34 -13.68 20.49
C VAL A 109 16.83 -14.88 19.69
N SER A 110 17.35 -14.63 18.48
CA SER A 110 17.87 -15.67 17.57
C SER A 110 19.34 -16.01 17.84
N ARG A 111 19.94 -15.38 18.81
CA ARG A 111 21.32 -15.64 19.22
C ARG A 111 21.39 -16.08 20.66
N ALA A 112 22.37 -16.93 20.96
CA ALA A 112 22.65 -17.30 22.35
C ALA A 112 22.97 -16.04 23.16
N LEU A 113 22.32 -15.90 24.31
CA LEU A 113 22.60 -14.80 25.21
C LEU A 113 24.03 -14.91 25.75
N PRO A 114 24.73 -13.78 25.93
CA PRO A 114 26.01 -13.76 26.61
C PRO A 114 25.94 -14.45 27.97
N GLN A 115 26.96 -15.23 28.29
CA GLN A 115 26.97 -15.95 29.59
C GLN A 115 27.01 -15.02 30.80
N LYS A 116 27.57 -13.81 30.61
CA LYS A 116 27.56 -12.78 31.63
C LYS A 116 26.37 -11.84 31.42
N LYS A 117 25.49 -11.73 32.40
CA LYS A 117 24.35 -10.82 32.37
C LYS A 117 24.74 -9.35 32.17
N GLU A 118 25.97 -9.00 32.57
CA GLU A 118 26.54 -7.65 32.45
C GLU A 118 26.78 -7.25 30.98
N ASP A 119 27.00 -8.23 30.11
CA ASP A 119 27.22 -7.98 28.67
C ASP A 119 25.91 -7.72 27.91
N VAL A 120 24.76 -7.98 28.52
CA VAL A 120 23.44 -7.68 27.92
C VAL A 120 23.05 -6.24 28.27
N PRO A 121 22.76 -5.38 27.29
CA PRO A 121 22.43 -3.97 27.53
C PRO A 121 21.00 -3.79 28.06
N VAL A 122 20.68 -4.45 29.18
CA VAL A 122 19.33 -4.47 29.77
C VAL A 122 18.81 -3.07 30.06
N ALA A 123 19.66 -2.17 30.57
CA ALA A 123 19.27 -0.80 30.86
C ALA A 123 18.85 -0.03 29.59
N ALA A 124 19.59 -0.21 28.48
CA ALA A 124 19.26 0.44 27.21
C ALA A 124 17.97 -0.13 26.60
N LEU A 125 17.74 -1.45 26.75
CA LEU A 125 16.49 -2.09 26.34
C LEU A 125 15.30 -1.59 27.15
N ARG A 126 15.45 -1.47 28.45
CA ARG A 126 14.41 -0.93 29.34
C ARG A 126 14.07 0.51 29.00
N ASP A 127 15.07 1.35 28.73
CA ASP A 127 14.89 2.73 28.30
C ASP A 127 14.10 2.84 26.99
N ALA A 128 14.43 1.99 26.00
CA ALA A 128 13.69 1.93 24.75
C ALA A 128 12.22 1.53 24.95
N VAL A 129 11.98 0.51 25.81
CA VAL A 129 10.60 0.10 26.14
C VAL A 129 9.85 1.24 26.80
N LEU A 130 10.41 1.89 27.80
CA LEU A 130 9.79 3.02 28.50
C LEU A 130 9.48 4.18 27.57
N SER A 131 10.37 4.48 26.64
CA SER A 131 10.16 5.54 25.64
C SER A 131 8.93 5.28 24.77
N VAL A 132 8.78 4.04 24.27
CA VAL A 132 7.61 3.66 23.47
C VAL A 132 6.33 3.62 24.31
N LEU A 133 6.38 3.02 25.49
CA LEU A 133 5.22 2.91 26.37
C LEU A 133 4.69 4.26 26.84
N SER A 134 5.59 5.23 27.10
CA SER A 134 5.21 6.58 27.55
C SER A 134 4.46 7.38 26.50
N SER A 135 4.60 7.01 25.22
CA SER A 135 3.86 7.62 24.11
C SER A 135 2.55 6.89 23.77
N ALA A 136 2.29 5.75 24.40
CA ALA A 136 1.12 4.94 24.13
C ALA A 136 -0.15 5.53 24.78
N ARG A 137 -1.28 5.42 24.07
CA ARG A 137 -2.58 5.90 24.54
C ARG A 137 -3.45 4.75 25.03
N PRO A 138 -4.21 4.95 26.13
CA PRO A 138 -5.05 3.88 26.69
C PRO A 138 -6.08 3.33 25.68
N ASP A 139 -6.74 4.21 24.91
CA ASP A 139 -7.72 3.84 23.89
C ASP A 139 -7.13 2.93 22.81
N GLN A 140 -5.89 3.19 22.40
CA GLN A 140 -5.18 2.36 21.42
C GLN A 140 -4.80 0.99 21.98
N LEU A 141 -4.36 0.94 23.25
CA LEU A 141 -3.96 -0.29 23.90
C LEU A 141 -5.14 -1.23 24.19
N LEU A 142 -6.33 -0.67 24.42
CA LEU A 142 -7.57 -1.42 24.66
C LEU A 142 -8.24 -1.89 23.36
N ALA A 143 -7.85 -1.38 22.21
CA ALA A 143 -8.34 -1.85 20.93
C ALA A 143 -7.95 -3.33 20.69
N SER A 144 -8.75 -4.05 19.90
CA SER A 144 -8.52 -5.47 19.63
C SER A 144 -7.15 -5.79 19.03
N ASP A 145 -6.58 -4.85 18.29
CA ASP A 145 -5.26 -4.92 17.65
C ASP A 145 -4.16 -4.16 18.44
N GLY A 146 -4.51 -3.54 19.58
CA GLY A 146 -3.62 -2.69 20.36
C GLY A 146 -2.32 -3.37 20.79
N LYS A 147 -2.41 -4.63 21.24
CA LYS A 147 -1.23 -5.42 21.62
C LYS A 147 -0.30 -5.69 20.43
N GLN A 148 -0.88 -5.92 19.23
CA GLN A 148 -0.08 -6.17 18.04
C GLN A 148 0.61 -4.90 17.55
N LYS A 149 -0.08 -3.77 17.56
CA LYS A 149 0.51 -2.47 17.26
C LYS A 149 1.65 -2.14 18.20
N LEU A 150 1.43 -2.32 19.51
CA LEU A 150 2.48 -2.09 20.49
C LEU A 150 3.72 -2.97 20.26
N LYS A 151 3.54 -4.25 19.88
CA LYS A 151 4.67 -5.12 19.48
C LYS A 151 5.40 -4.58 18.26
N ALA A 152 4.65 -4.11 17.25
CA ALA A 152 5.23 -3.56 16.02
C ALA A 152 6.04 -2.28 16.28
N ASP A 153 5.64 -1.47 17.26
CA ASP A 153 6.36 -0.25 17.64
C ASP A 153 7.59 -0.57 18.51
N LEU A 154 7.46 -1.54 19.42
CA LEU A 154 8.55 -1.94 20.33
C LEU A 154 9.69 -2.65 19.60
N LEU A 155 9.38 -3.51 18.62
CA LEU A 155 10.38 -4.36 17.96
C LEU A 155 11.51 -3.55 17.30
N PRO A 156 11.25 -2.56 16.43
CA PRO A 156 12.33 -1.76 15.83
C PRO A 156 13.09 -0.92 16.86
N ALA A 157 12.42 -0.43 17.90
CA ALA A 157 13.07 0.33 18.96
C ALA A 157 14.09 -0.52 19.73
N LEU A 158 13.73 -1.77 20.03
CA LEU A 158 14.61 -2.72 20.73
C LEU A 158 15.74 -3.20 19.84
N GLN A 159 15.46 -3.52 18.57
CA GLN A 159 16.48 -3.92 17.60
C GLN A 159 17.52 -2.84 17.38
N GLY A 160 17.11 -1.57 17.36
CA GLY A 160 18.03 -0.44 17.24
C GLY A 160 18.94 -0.25 18.45
N ARG A 161 18.53 -0.69 19.64
CA ARG A 161 19.33 -0.56 20.88
C ARG A 161 20.28 -1.73 21.11
N ALA A 162 19.92 -2.91 20.62
CA ALA A 162 20.72 -4.11 20.81
C ALA A 162 20.74 -4.98 19.54
N PRO A 163 21.35 -4.53 18.44
CA PRO A 163 21.37 -5.25 17.17
C PRO A 163 22.09 -6.60 17.29
N ASP A 164 23.05 -6.70 18.21
CA ASP A 164 23.83 -7.91 18.42
C ASP A 164 23.05 -9.07 19.05
N LEU A 165 21.92 -8.79 19.70
CA LEU A 165 21.09 -9.81 20.32
C LEU A 165 20.20 -10.56 19.32
N GLY A 166 19.96 -9.99 18.14
CA GLY A 166 19.04 -10.57 17.17
C GLY A 166 17.62 -10.73 17.72
N ILE A 167 17.03 -9.63 18.20
CA ILE A 167 15.67 -9.63 18.77
C ILE A 167 14.68 -9.86 17.63
N GLU A 168 13.91 -10.95 17.69
CA GLU A 168 12.96 -11.34 16.64
C GLU A 168 11.52 -11.32 17.11
N SER A 169 11.28 -11.50 18.39
CA SER A 169 9.92 -11.56 18.91
C SER A 169 9.79 -10.94 20.29
N ILE A 170 8.57 -10.48 20.59
CA ILE A 170 8.19 -9.90 21.88
C ILE A 170 7.00 -10.66 22.43
N TYR A 171 7.11 -11.13 23.65
CA TYR A 171 6.07 -11.81 24.37
C TYR A 171 5.63 -10.95 25.56
N PHE A 172 4.33 -10.67 25.66
CA PHE A 172 3.76 -10.06 26.83
C PHE A 172 3.38 -11.16 27.83
N THR A 173 4.02 -11.14 28.99
CA THR A 173 3.71 -12.07 30.09
C THR A 173 2.61 -11.54 30.99
N GLU A 174 2.50 -10.22 31.08
CA GLU A 174 1.45 -9.51 31.78
C GLU A 174 1.00 -8.32 30.93
N PHE A 175 -0.27 -7.98 30.98
CA PHE A 175 -0.79 -6.82 30.26
C PHE A 175 -2.09 -6.34 30.90
N LEU A 176 -2.00 -5.29 31.71
CA LEU A 176 -3.12 -4.72 32.45
C LEU A 176 -3.15 -3.19 32.25
N VAL A 177 -4.25 -2.68 31.76
CA VAL A 177 -4.52 -1.24 31.67
C VAL A 177 -5.54 -0.90 32.75
N GLN A 178 -5.21 0.05 33.61
CA GLN A 178 -6.07 0.59 34.65
C GLN A 178 -6.39 2.06 34.34
N MET A 179 -7.65 2.44 34.50
CA MET A 179 -8.16 3.79 34.30
C MET A 179 -8.79 4.31 35.59
#